data_50936ef26ff75419656a4c2ee95eef3d
#
_entry.id   50936ef26ff75419656a4c2ee95eef3d
#
_cell.length_a   1.000
_cell.length_b   1.000
_cell.length_c   1.000
_cell.angle_alpha   90.00
_cell.angle_beta   90.00
_cell.angle_gamma   90.00
#
_symmetry.space_group_name_H-M   'P 1'
#
loop_
_entity.id
_entity.type
_entity.pdbx_description
1 polymer ?
#
loop_
_entity_poly.entity_id
_entity_poly.type
_entity_poly.pdbx_seq_one_letter_code
_entity_poly.pdbx_strand_id
1 'polypeptide(L)'
;MVLSIKRLEDKAEIYAFLSEDRLYAVYAIGDLEPALFRHCDWHASTRNGRLTALCLCFKGLVPDRVFLMGASEDLAPLLDGSLEAPRAYFACLPEQTSVLRRFYSLTRTEVMLRMVLDPQEFVPCDGPVHRLGARHVHQLQDLYRRYGDVAFAPYQLDQGVFYGVEQDGELVATAGTHLVSRAYSLGIVGNVFTHPDYRGLGYASVCTSAVVEELLAQSLDVVLNVGQTNGRAAKVYERLGFHVYCPFVEAFGVRRESV
;
A
#
# COMPACT_ATOMS: atom_id res chain seq x y z
N MET A 1 10.92 -31.44 -11.79
CA MET A 1 10.94 -30.60 -10.55
C MET A 1 9.55 -30.70 -9.94
N VAL A 2 9.45 -31.16 -8.70
CA VAL A 2 8.15 -31.31 -8.02
C VAL A 2 7.74 -29.94 -7.47
N LEU A 3 6.61 -29.42 -7.94
CA LEU A 3 5.94 -28.24 -7.39
C LEU A 3 5.03 -28.72 -6.25
N SER A 4 5.08 -28.05 -5.11
CA SER A 4 4.16 -28.29 -4.01
C SER A 4 3.67 -26.97 -3.42
N ILE A 5 2.49 -27.01 -2.81
CA ILE A 5 1.88 -25.87 -2.15
C ILE A 5 1.95 -26.10 -0.65
N LYS A 6 2.23 -25.04 0.11
CA LYS A 6 2.11 -25.06 1.56
C LYS A 6 1.48 -23.77 2.10
N ARG A 7 0.76 -23.91 3.20
CA ARG A 7 0.39 -22.78 4.04
C ARG A 7 1.60 -22.34 4.86
N LEU A 8 1.81 -21.04 4.96
CA LEU A 8 2.90 -20.45 5.73
C LEU A 8 2.38 -19.86 7.03
N GLU A 9 3.06 -20.15 8.14
CA GLU A 9 2.76 -19.63 9.47
C GLU A 9 4.01 -19.02 10.13
N ASP A 10 5.19 -19.38 9.65
CA ASP A 10 6.45 -18.84 10.14
C ASP A 10 6.73 -17.47 9.52
N LYS A 11 6.63 -16.44 10.34
CA LYS A 11 6.90 -15.05 9.94
C LYS A 11 8.34 -14.84 9.43
N ALA A 12 9.30 -15.56 9.96
CA ALA A 12 10.68 -15.43 9.52
C ALA A 12 10.88 -15.98 8.10
N GLU A 13 10.24 -17.12 7.79
CA GLU A 13 10.25 -17.68 6.44
C GLU A 13 9.53 -16.75 5.44
N ILE A 14 8.36 -16.23 5.82
CA ILE A 14 7.60 -15.29 4.98
C ILE A 14 8.43 -14.02 4.73
N TYR A 15 8.98 -13.43 5.78
CA TYR A 15 9.78 -12.22 5.69
C TYR A 15 11.04 -12.42 4.82
N ALA A 16 11.70 -13.55 4.94
CA ALA A 16 12.87 -13.87 4.10
C ALA A 16 12.53 -13.86 2.61
N PHE A 17 11.38 -14.45 2.23
CA PHE A 17 10.93 -14.44 0.83
C PHE A 17 10.51 -13.03 0.37
N LEU A 18 9.72 -12.30 1.17
CA LEU A 18 9.29 -10.95 0.84
C LEU A 18 10.46 -9.98 0.72
N SER A 19 11.55 -10.23 1.46
CA SER A 19 12.76 -9.41 1.43
C SER A 19 13.58 -9.56 0.15
N GLU A 20 13.30 -10.56 -0.71
CA GLU A 20 13.92 -10.67 -2.05
C GLU A 20 13.54 -9.46 -2.93
N ASP A 21 12.35 -8.87 -2.72
CA ASP A 21 11.95 -7.57 -3.27
C ASP A 21 11.16 -6.76 -2.22
N ARG A 22 11.92 -6.28 -1.22
CA ARG A 22 11.40 -5.62 -0.02
C ARG A 22 10.51 -4.42 -0.34
N LEU A 23 10.94 -3.58 -1.30
CA LEU A 23 10.24 -2.33 -1.62
C LEU A 23 8.96 -2.58 -2.42
N TYR A 24 8.89 -3.64 -3.22
CA TYR A 24 7.64 -4.09 -3.80
C TYR A 24 6.70 -4.68 -2.73
N ALA A 25 7.22 -5.47 -1.81
CA ALA A 25 6.45 -6.22 -0.82
C ALA A 25 6.08 -5.44 0.45
N VAL A 26 6.29 -4.11 0.51
CA VAL A 26 6.17 -3.30 1.75
C VAL A 26 4.85 -3.49 2.50
N TYR A 27 3.69 -3.59 1.82
CA TYR A 27 2.41 -3.82 2.48
C TYR A 27 2.33 -5.22 3.07
N ALA A 28 2.75 -6.24 2.31
CA ALA A 28 2.79 -7.62 2.78
C ALA A 28 3.76 -7.81 3.95
N ILE A 29 4.91 -7.10 3.96
CA ILE A 29 5.81 -7.06 5.12
C ILE A 29 5.14 -6.39 6.31
N GLY A 30 4.40 -5.31 6.09
CA GLY A 30 3.62 -4.64 7.13
C GLY A 30 2.55 -5.55 7.75
N ASP A 31 1.95 -6.43 6.94
CA ASP A 31 0.95 -7.39 7.39
C ASP A 31 1.54 -8.51 8.29
N LEU A 32 2.86 -8.58 8.45
CA LEU A 32 3.52 -9.42 9.45
C LEU A 32 3.42 -8.85 10.88
N GLU A 33 3.02 -7.57 11.06
CA GLU A 33 2.75 -7.03 12.39
C GLU A 33 1.70 -7.89 13.12
N PRO A 34 1.87 -8.17 14.43
CA PRO A 34 1.01 -9.11 15.14
C PRO A 34 -0.49 -8.80 15.05
N ALA A 35 -0.84 -7.52 15.01
CA ALA A 35 -2.23 -7.07 14.92
C ALA A 35 -2.86 -7.39 13.56
N LEU A 36 -2.07 -7.42 12.48
CA LEU A 36 -2.51 -7.65 11.10
C LEU A 36 -2.35 -9.11 10.69
N PHE A 37 -1.28 -9.77 11.11
CA PHE A 37 -0.94 -11.15 10.75
C PHE A 37 -2.06 -12.15 11.01
N ARG A 38 -2.81 -11.99 12.10
CA ARG A 38 -3.97 -12.83 12.45
C ARG A 38 -5.12 -12.80 11.43
N HIS A 39 -5.12 -11.78 10.56
CA HIS A 39 -6.11 -11.61 9.50
C HIS A 39 -5.59 -12.07 8.13
N CYS A 40 -4.39 -12.65 8.10
CA CYS A 40 -3.70 -13.05 6.88
C CYS A 40 -3.72 -14.56 6.68
N ASP A 41 -4.10 -14.99 5.49
CA ASP A 41 -3.80 -16.34 5.02
C ASP A 41 -2.62 -16.26 4.04
N TRP A 42 -1.57 -17.01 4.34
CA TRP A 42 -0.34 -17.04 3.59
C TRP A 42 -0.16 -18.41 2.93
N HIS A 43 -0.05 -18.44 1.62
CA HIS A 43 0.22 -19.65 0.87
C HIS A 43 1.41 -19.43 -0.06
N ALA A 44 2.21 -20.48 -0.24
CA ALA A 44 3.36 -20.43 -1.11
C ALA A 44 3.47 -21.67 -1.98
N SER A 45 3.99 -21.49 -3.18
CA SER A 45 4.51 -22.55 -4.03
C SER A 45 5.99 -22.78 -3.72
N THR A 46 6.39 -24.04 -3.73
CA THR A 46 7.79 -24.42 -3.54
C THR A 46 8.27 -25.33 -4.67
N ARG A 47 9.52 -25.14 -5.08
CA ARG A 47 10.24 -26.05 -5.96
C ARG A 47 11.49 -26.57 -5.25
N ASN A 48 11.60 -27.89 -5.13
CA ASN A 48 12.73 -28.53 -4.42
C ASN A 48 12.92 -27.96 -3.00
N GLY A 49 11.81 -27.69 -2.28
CA GLY A 49 11.82 -27.13 -0.91
C GLY A 49 12.11 -25.64 -0.80
N ARG A 50 12.35 -24.93 -1.91
CA ARG A 50 12.56 -23.46 -1.93
C ARG A 50 11.27 -22.75 -2.34
N LEU A 51 10.93 -21.66 -1.67
CA LEU A 51 9.80 -20.79 -2.05
C LEU A 51 10.06 -20.15 -3.41
N THR A 52 9.06 -20.14 -4.29
CA THR A 52 9.14 -19.57 -5.65
C THR A 52 7.98 -18.63 -5.96
N ALA A 53 6.87 -18.72 -5.20
CA ALA A 53 5.77 -17.77 -5.28
C ALA A 53 5.02 -17.74 -3.95
N LEU A 54 4.40 -16.60 -3.68
CA LEU A 54 3.63 -16.32 -2.48
C LEU A 54 2.31 -15.62 -2.85
N CYS A 55 1.22 -16.05 -2.21
CA CYS A 55 -0.08 -15.42 -2.21
C CYS A 55 -0.47 -15.09 -0.78
N LEU A 56 -0.59 -13.81 -0.47
CA LEU A 56 -1.20 -13.30 0.76
C LEU A 56 -2.66 -12.97 0.49
N CYS A 57 -3.57 -13.44 1.34
CA CYS A 57 -4.95 -12.98 1.42
C CYS A 57 -5.19 -12.33 2.78
N PHE A 58 -5.31 -10.99 2.79
CA PHE A 58 -5.68 -10.23 3.98
C PHE A 58 -7.20 -10.09 4.09
N LYS A 59 -7.77 -10.68 5.14
CA LYS A 59 -9.22 -10.75 5.41
C LYS A 59 -9.73 -9.68 6.37
N GLY A 60 -8.87 -8.76 6.78
CA GLY A 60 -9.23 -7.66 7.69
C GLY A 60 -10.06 -6.54 7.04
N LEU A 61 -10.29 -6.61 5.73
CA LEU A 61 -11.10 -5.66 4.95
C LEU A 61 -12.09 -6.41 4.05
N VAL A 62 -13.14 -5.71 3.62
CA VAL A 62 -14.14 -6.25 2.69
C VAL A 62 -14.20 -5.31 1.47
N PRO A 63 -14.00 -5.78 0.25
CA PRO A 63 -13.47 -7.11 -0.14
C PRO A 63 -12.04 -7.38 0.36
N ASP A 64 -11.66 -8.67 0.39
CA ASP A 64 -10.31 -9.09 0.76
C ASP A 64 -9.23 -8.39 -0.06
N ARG A 65 -8.03 -8.30 0.50
CA ARG A 65 -6.85 -7.77 -0.20
C ARG A 65 -5.88 -8.91 -0.49
N VAL A 66 -5.52 -9.07 -1.74
CA VAL A 66 -4.62 -10.15 -2.19
C VAL A 66 -3.36 -9.55 -2.77
N PHE A 67 -2.21 -9.97 -2.26
CA PHE A 67 -0.90 -9.62 -2.77
C PHE A 67 -0.24 -10.86 -3.37
N LEU A 68 0.37 -10.70 -4.54
CA LEU A 68 1.05 -11.77 -5.27
C LEU A 68 2.52 -11.42 -5.45
N MET A 69 3.42 -12.38 -5.21
CA MET A 69 4.85 -12.25 -5.46
C MET A 69 5.41 -13.57 -6.00
N GLY A 70 6.35 -13.49 -6.94
CA GLY A 70 7.03 -14.65 -7.53
C GLY A 70 6.60 -14.94 -8.97
N ALA A 71 7.05 -16.08 -9.51
CA ALA A 71 6.85 -16.44 -10.90
C ALA A 71 5.38 -16.75 -11.23
N SER A 72 4.90 -16.27 -12.39
CA SER A 72 3.49 -16.44 -12.81
C SER A 72 3.04 -17.90 -12.89
N GLU A 73 3.91 -18.81 -13.34
CA GLU A 73 3.61 -20.24 -13.41
C GLU A 73 3.43 -20.87 -12.02
N ASP A 74 4.13 -20.37 -11.01
CA ASP A 74 4.05 -20.86 -9.64
C ASP A 74 2.93 -20.20 -8.82
N LEU A 75 2.41 -19.06 -9.29
CA LEU A 75 1.20 -18.42 -8.75
C LEU A 75 -0.08 -19.13 -9.18
N ALA A 76 -0.12 -19.74 -10.35
CA ALA A 76 -1.32 -20.38 -10.89
C ALA A 76 -1.96 -21.41 -9.93
N PRO A 77 -1.23 -22.36 -9.34
CA PRO A 77 -1.81 -23.34 -8.42
C PRO A 77 -2.27 -22.69 -7.09
N LEU A 78 -1.65 -21.60 -6.65
CA LEU A 78 -2.10 -20.84 -5.47
C LEU A 78 -3.45 -20.17 -5.71
N LEU A 79 -3.61 -19.56 -6.89
CA LEU A 79 -4.86 -18.93 -7.31
C LEU A 79 -5.98 -19.94 -7.52
N ASP A 80 -5.67 -21.16 -7.97
CA ASP A 80 -6.64 -22.21 -8.23
C ASP A 80 -7.14 -22.86 -6.94
N GLY A 81 -6.20 -23.37 -6.11
CA GLY A 81 -6.51 -24.27 -5.00
C GLY A 81 -6.43 -23.69 -3.60
N SER A 82 -5.74 -22.56 -3.40
CA SER A 82 -5.46 -22.05 -2.05
C SER A 82 -6.15 -20.73 -1.73
N LEU A 83 -6.46 -19.92 -2.74
CA LEU A 83 -7.09 -18.63 -2.54
C LEU A 83 -8.63 -18.77 -2.51
N GLU A 84 -9.20 -18.68 -1.31
CA GLU A 84 -10.65 -18.73 -1.07
C GLU A 84 -11.25 -17.32 -0.99
N ALA A 85 -11.11 -16.51 -2.03
CA ALA A 85 -11.66 -15.16 -2.09
C ALA A 85 -12.57 -15.03 -3.32
N PRO A 86 -13.92 -15.06 -3.17
CA PRO A 86 -14.82 -14.90 -4.30
C PRO A 86 -14.75 -13.49 -4.92
N ARG A 87 -14.36 -12.50 -4.14
CA ARG A 87 -14.13 -11.12 -4.56
C ARG A 87 -12.93 -10.56 -3.81
N ALA A 88 -11.99 -9.98 -4.53
CA ALA A 88 -10.83 -9.37 -3.90
C ALA A 88 -10.30 -8.16 -4.69
N TYR A 89 -9.59 -7.28 -3.99
CA TYR A 89 -8.66 -6.36 -4.61
C TYR A 89 -7.27 -7.00 -4.65
N PHE A 90 -6.69 -7.05 -5.83
CA PHE A 90 -5.39 -7.63 -6.10
C PHE A 90 -4.33 -6.55 -6.24
N ALA A 91 -3.16 -6.80 -5.68
CA ALA A 91 -1.92 -6.09 -5.97
C ALA A 91 -0.92 -7.11 -6.54
N CYS A 92 -0.49 -6.91 -7.79
CA CYS A 92 0.41 -7.83 -8.48
C CYS A 92 1.29 -7.09 -9.49
N LEU A 93 2.39 -7.70 -9.90
CA LEU A 93 3.20 -7.17 -11.00
C LEU A 93 2.45 -7.27 -12.33
N PRO A 94 2.73 -6.38 -13.32
CA PRO A 94 2.04 -6.38 -14.60
C PRO A 94 2.03 -7.72 -15.34
N GLU A 95 3.15 -8.44 -15.31
CA GLU A 95 3.32 -9.76 -15.93
C GLU A 95 2.48 -10.86 -15.28
N GLN A 96 2.07 -10.68 -14.02
CA GLN A 96 1.22 -11.62 -13.28
C GLN A 96 -0.27 -11.47 -13.61
N THR A 97 -0.64 -10.37 -14.30
CA THR A 97 -2.06 -10.10 -14.65
C THR A 97 -2.65 -11.18 -15.54
N SER A 98 -1.84 -11.76 -16.43
CA SER A 98 -2.27 -12.81 -17.35
C SER A 98 -2.68 -14.09 -16.62
N VAL A 99 -1.93 -14.52 -15.63
CA VAL A 99 -2.28 -15.68 -14.81
C VAL A 99 -3.48 -15.38 -13.92
N LEU A 100 -3.57 -14.18 -13.34
CA LEU A 100 -4.70 -13.78 -12.53
C LEU A 100 -6.03 -13.81 -13.32
N ARG A 101 -6.03 -13.35 -14.58
CA ARG A 101 -7.21 -13.35 -15.48
C ARG A 101 -7.73 -14.74 -15.82
N ARG A 102 -6.96 -15.80 -15.62
CA ARG A 102 -7.44 -17.18 -15.80
C ARG A 102 -8.46 -17.57 -14.73
N PHE A 103 -8.30 -17.05 -13.51
CA PHE A 103 -9.11 -17.41 -12.34
C PHE A 103 -10.11 -16.33 -11.94
N TYR A 104 -9.86 -15.09 -12.31
CA TYR A 104 -10.67 -13.92 -11.94
C TYR A 104 -11.07 -13.07 -13.14
N SER A 105 -12.32 -12.62 -13.14
CA SER A 105 -12.79 -11.55 -14.03
C SER A 105 -12.39 -10.22 -13.41
N LEU A 106 -11.40 -9.53 -14.02
CA LEU A 106 -10.85 -8.28 -13.49
C LEU A 106 -11.62 -7.09 -14.00
N THR A 107 -11.97 -6.18 -13.07
CA THR A 107 -12.52 -4.86 -13.34
C THR A 107 -11.73 -3.81 -12.56
N ARG A 108 -11.90 -2.53 -12.90
CA ARG A 108 -11.18 -1.42 -12.23
C ARG A 108 -9.67 -1.67 -12.14
N THR A 109 -9.09 -2.11 -13.25
CA THR A 109 -7.65 -2.35 -13.33
C THR A 109 -6.92 -1.02 -13.50
N GLU A 110 -6.01 -0.72 -12.60
CA GLU A 110 -5.18 0.50 -12.62
C GLU A 110 -3.70 0.13 -12.48
N VAL A 111 -2.85 0.80 -13.24
CA VAL A 111 -1.40 0.71 -13.03
C VAL A 111 -1.00 1.76 -12.01
N MET A 112 -0.41 1.29 -10.93
CA MET A 112 0.15 2.10 -9.86
C MET A 112 1.66 2.16 -9.99
N LEU A 113 2.25 3.25 -9.54
CA LEU A 113 3.68 3.40 -9.37
C LEU A 113 4.02 3.32 -7.89
N ARG A 114 4.87 2.37 -7.52
CA ARG A 114 5.56 2.37 -6.24
C ARG A 114 6.66 3.41 -6.32
N MET A 115 6.61 4.41 -5.46
CA MET A 115 7.68 5.39 -5.35
C MET A 115 8.39 5.24 -4.00
N VAL A 116 9.68 5.43 -4.01
CA VAL A 116 10.56 5.30 -2.83
C VAL A 116 11.40 6.56 -2.67
N LEU A 117 11.80 6.83 -1.45
CA LEU A 117 12.62 7.98 -1.10
C LEU A 117 13.99 7.51 -0.57
N ASP A 118 15.06 7.94 -1.22
CA ASP A 118 16.37 7.93 -0.58
C ASP A 118 16.41 9.09 0.44
N PRO A 119 16.70 8.82 1.72
CA PRO A 119 16.77 9.88 2.72
C PRO A 119 17.74 11.02 2.37
N GLN A 120 18.77 10.76 1.57
CA GLN A 120 19.74 11.76 1.13
C GLN A 120 19.20 12.67 0.01
N GLU A 121 18.18 12.23 -0.69
CA GLU A 121 17.52 12.98 -1.77
C GLU A 121 16.28 13.74 -1.30
N PHE A 122 15.94 13.64 -0.01
CA PHE A 122 14.78 14.33 0.52
C PHE A 122 14.93 15.85 0.45
N VAL A 123 13.97 16.48 -0.20
CA VAL A 123 13.86 17.94 -0.32
C VAL A 123 12.67 18.42 0.50
N PRO A 124 12.90 18.94 1.73
CA PRO A 124 11.80 19.39 2.60
C PRO A 124 11.06 20.58 2.01
N CYS A 125 9.77 20.68 2.36
CA CYS A 125 8.90 21.78 1.94
C CYS A 125 8.18 22.34 3.17
N ASP A 126 8.57 23.54 3.56
CA ASP A 126 8.02 24.24 4.73
C ASP A 126 6.67 24.90 4.42
N GLY A 127 5.83 25.02 5.45
CA GLY A 127 4.55 25.71 5.33
C GLY A 127 3.67 25.60 6.59
N PRO A 128 2.46 26.17 6.53
CA PRO A 128 1.54 26.21 7.67
C PRO A 128 0.87 24.84 7.87
N VAL A 129 1.57 23.90 8.48
CA VAL A 129 1.12 22.53 8.72
C VAL A 129 1.20 22.17 10.19
N HIS A 130 0.27 21.34 10.67
CA HIS A 130 0.28 20.85 12.04
C HIS A 130 -0.02 19.35 12.11
N ARG A 131 0.47 18.71 13.16
CA ARG A 131 0.24 17.30 13.43
C ARG A 131 -1.23 17.05 13.75
N LEU A 132 -1.86 16.12 13.06
CA LEU A 132 -3.23 15.70 13.32
C LEU A 132 -3.27 14.58 14.37
N GLY A 133 -4.29 14.55 15.19
CA GLY A 133 -4.52 13.54 16.21
C GLY A 133 -6.02 13.26 16.39
N ALA A 134 -6.40 12.48 17.40
CA ALA A 134 -7.77 11.98 17.62
C ALA A 134 -8.88 13.06 17.50
N ARG A 135 -8.62 14.30 17.93
CA ARG A 135 -9.58 15.40 17.82
C ARG A 135 -9.96 15.77 16.38
N HIS A 136 -9.10 15.43 15.40
CA HIS A 136 -9.30 15.78 13.99
C HIS A 136 -10.00 14.67 13.18
N VAL A 137 -10.39 13.54 13.80
CA VAL A 137 -11.03 12.40 13.12
C VAL A 137 -12.24 12.84 12.30
N HIS A 138 -13.13 13.67 12.91
CA HIS A 138 -14.34 14.13 12.22
C HIS A 138 -14.03 15.04 11.02
N GLN A 139 -13.08 15.97 11.17
CA GLN A 139 -12.65 16.85 10.08
C GLN A 139 -12.05 16.06 8.91
N LEU A 140 -11.22 15.05 9.20
CA LEU A 140 -10.66 14.13 8.19
C LEU A 140 -11.74 13.33 7.48
N GLN A 141 -12.66 12.73 8.24
CA GLN A 141 -13.77 11.96 7.66
C GLN A 141 -14.65 12.84 6.78
N ASP A 142 -14.94 14.08 7.19
CA ASP A 142 -15.74 15.02 6.42
C ASP A 142 -15.03 15.45 5.13
N LEU A 143 -13.72 15.75 5.20
CA LEU A 143 -12.91 16.11 4.05
C LEU A 143 -12.89 14.97 2.99
N TYR A 144 -12.64 13.74 3.42
CA TYR A 144 -12.59 12.58 2.52
C TYR A 144 -13.96 12.22 1.97
N ARG A 145 -15.01 12.21 2.79
CA ARG A 145 -16.38 11.85 2.36
C ARG A 145 -16.96 12.84 1.36
N ARG A 146 -16.69 14.14 1.55
CA ARG A 146 -17.27 15.19 0.69
C ARG A 146 -16.55 15.35 -0.64
N TYR A 147 -15.23 15.15 -0.66
CA TYR A 147 -14.40 15.61 -1.77
C TYR A 147 -13.42 14.57 -2.29
N GLY A 148 -13.28 13.42 -1.65
CA GLY A 148 -12.33 12.38 -2.03
C GLY A 148 -12.90 10.97 -1.83
N ASP A 149 -12.38 10.03 -2.59
CA ASP A 149 -12.63 8.59 -2.41
C ASP A 149 -11.39 7.98 -1.73
N VAL A 150 -11.11 8.45 -0.52
CA VAL A 150 -9.94 8.02 0.26
C VAL A 150 -10.39 7.05 1.34
N ALA A 151 -9.86 5.84 1.29
CA ALA A 151 -10.10 4.83 2.32
C ALA A 151 -9.36 5.20 3.61
N PHE A 152 -10.06 5.80 4.55
CA PHE A 152 -9.53 6.20 5.84
C PHE A 152 -10.31 5.51 6.98
N ALA A 153 -9.57 4.96 7.93
CA ALA A 153 -10.12 4.43 9.18
C ALA A 153 -9.51 5.17 10.39
N PRO A 154 -10.31 5.52 11.42
CA PRO A 154 -9.85 6.32 12.56
C PRO A 154 -8.59 5.79 13.25
N TYR A 155 -8.43 4.47 13.35
CA TYR A 155 -7.25 3.86 13.96
C TYR A 155 -5.92 4.25 13.28
N GLN A 156 -5.97 4.58 11.98
CA GLN A 156 -4.77 5.00 11.23
C GLN A 156 -4.20 6.32 11.78
N LEU A 157 -5.08 7.19 12.30
CA LEU A 157 -4.65 8.45 12.90
C LEU A 157 -3.92 8.25 14.25
N ASP A 158 -4.34 7.25 15.02
CA ASP A 158 -3.73 6.93 16.31
C ASP A 158 -2.41 6.16 16.16
N GLN A 159 -2.31 5.29 15.15
CA GLN A 159 -1.16 4.41 14.93
C GLN A 159 -0.15 4.96 13.93
N GLY A 160 -0.55 5.97 13.16
CA GLY A 160 0.24 6.53 12.07
C GLY A 160 0.69 7.97 12.31
N VAL A 161 1.20 8.54 11.24
CA VAL A 161 1.65 9.93 11.16
C VAL A 161 0.71 10.67 10.22
N PHE A 162 0.09 11.76 10.70
CA PHE A 162 -0.81 12.59 9.90
C PHE A 162 -0.55 14.07 10.13
N TYR A 163 -0.48 14.83 9.06
CA TYR A 163 -0.35 16.28 9.07
C TYR A 163 -1.41 16.91 8.18
N GLY A 164 -1.81 18.15 8.53
CA GLY A 164 -2.82 18.88 7.77
C GLY A 164 -2.65 20.38 7.80
N VAL A 165 -3.29 21.02 6.86
CA VAL A 165 -3.44 22.49 6.76
C VAL A 165 -4.88 22.85 7.00
N GLU A 166 -5.10 23.80 7.89
CA GLU A 166 -6.42 24.41 8.16
C GLU A 166 -6.49 25.81 7.56
N GLN A 167 -7.67 26.17 7.05
CA GLN A 167 -8.04 27.51 6.63
C GLN A 167 -9.42 27.83 7.21
N ASP A 168 -9.53 28.97 7.85
CA ASP A 168 -10.78 29.45 8.50
C ASP A 168 -11.39 28.41 9.46
N GLY A 169 -10.54 27.62 10.13
CA GLY A 169 -10.94 26.58 11.09
C GLY A 169 -11.37 25.25 10.46
N GLU A 170 -11.26 25.11 9.14
CA GLU A 170 -11.57 23.87 8.43
C GLU A 170 -10.30 23.20 7.85
N LEU A 171 -10.22 21.87 7.93
CA LEU A 171 -9.14 21.11 7.35
C LEU A 171 -9.28 21.07 5.83
N VAL A 172 -8.31 21.67 5.12
CA VAL A 172 -8.35 21.80 3.65
C VAL A 172 -7.32 20.92 2.93
N ALA A 173 -6.31 20.45 3.62
CA ALA A 173 -5.34 19.51 3.06
C ALA A 173 -4.79 18.58 4.13
N THR A 174 -4.40 17.40 3.73
CA THR A 174 -3.82 16.40 4.61
C THR A 174 -2.88 15.48 3.85
N ALA A 175 -1.91 14.93 4.57
CA ALA A 175 -1.15 13.74 4.23
C ALA A 175 -1.02 12.87 5.48
N GLY A 176 -0.90 11.57 5.28
CA GLY A 176 -0.73 10.65 6.40
C GLY A 176 -0.03 9.37 5.99
N THR A 177 -0.19 8.35 6.80
CA THR A 177 0.37 7.02 6.53
C THR A 177 -0.75 5.99 6.39
N HIS A 178 -0.54 5.04 5.47
CA HIS A 178 -1.35 3.82 5.45
C HIS A 178 -0.89 2.83 6.51
N LEU A 179 0.43 2.78 6.74
CA LEU A 179 1.07 1.89 7.69
C LEU A 179 2.37 2.51 8.19
N VAL A 180 2.66 2.27 9.47
CA VAL A 180 4.00 2.47 10.06
C VAL A 180 4.35 1.18 10.80
N SER A 181 5.44 0.53 10.41
CA SER A 181 5.98 -0.64 11.09
C SER A 181 7.41 -0.36 11.53
N ARG A 182 7.60 -0.19 12.84
CA ARG A 182 8.93 -0.04 13.42
C ARG A 182 9.70 -1.35 13.46
N ALA A 183 8.98 -2.48 13.63
CA ALA A 183 9.59 -3.81 13.65
C ALA A 183 10.26 -4.15 12.32
N TYR A 184 9.71 -3.65 11.24
CA TYR A 184 10.21 -3.86 9.87
C TYR A 184 10.80 -2.59 9.25
N SER A 185 10.99 -1.51 10.02
CA SER A 185 11.54 -0.22 9.55
C SER A 185 10.87 0.31 8.28
N LEU A 186 9.52 0.36 8.28
CA LEU A 186 8.71 0.78 7.12
C LEU A 186 7.76 1.92 7.49
N GLY A 187 7.68 2.94 6.63
CA GLY A 187 6.66 3.98 6.63
C GLY A 187 6.02 4.13 5.25
N ILE A 188 4.72 3.86 5.14
CA ILE A 188 3.99 3.95 3.88
C ILE A 188 3.11 5.20 3.90
N VAL A 189 3.54 6.23 3.16
CA VAL A 189 2.79 7.47 2.99
C VAL A 189 1.53 7.23 2.17
N GLY A 190 0.44 7.82 2.59
CA GLY A 190 -0.85 7.75 1.92
C GLY A 190 -1.83 8.78 2.44
N ASN A 191 -3.11 8.61 2.14
CA ASN A 191 -4.16 9.52 2.61
C ASN A 191 -3.87 11.00 2.26
N VAL A 192 -3.15 11.25 1.14
CA VAL A 192 -2.81 12.60 0.67
C VAL A 192 -4.01 13.16 -0.09
N PHE A 193 -4.56 14.24 0.45
CA PHE A 193 -5.71 14.89 -0.16
C PHE A 193 -5.66 16.41 0.02
N THR A 194 -6.15 17.15 -0.99
CA THR A 194 -6.36 18.59 -0.91
C THR A 194 -7.74 18.94 -1.46
N HIS A 195 -8.49 19.69 -0.68
CA HIS A 195 -9.80 20.22 -1.08
C HIS A 195 -9.71 20.89 -2.45
N PRO A 196 -10.68 20.67 -3.36
CA PRO A 196 -10.62 21.17 -4.73
C PRO A 196 -10.27 22.65 -4.87
N ASP A 197 -10.88 23.51 -4.06
CA ASP A 197 -10.71 24.96 -4.12
C ASP A 197 -9.34 25.44 -3.60
N TYR A 198 -8.61 24.58 -2.89
CA TYR A 198 -7.29 24.88 -2.33
C TYR A 198 -6.14 24.16 -3.06
N ARG A 199 -6.44 23.54 -4.22
CA ARG A 199 -5.42 22.90 -5.05
C ARG A 199 -4.53 23.93 -5.74
N GLY A 200 -3.26 23.54 -5.95
CA GLY A 200 -2.28 24.42 -6.60
C GLY A 200 -1.54 25.36 -5.66
N LEU A 201 -1.90 25.38 -4.35
CA LEU A 201 -1.29 26.21 -3.32
C LEU A 201 -0.10 25.54 -2.60
N GLY A 202 0.34 24.34 -3.04
CA GLY A 202 1.48 23.63 -2.42
C GLY A 202 1.13 22.80 -1.19
N TYR A 203 -0.09 22.79 -0.70
CA TYR A 203 -0.46 22.15 0.57
C TYR A 203 -0.21 20.65 0.60
N ALA A 204 -0.40 19.93 -0.53
CA ALA A 204 -0.04 18.52 -0.62
C ALA A 204 1.46 18.28 -0.37
N SER A 205 2.33 19.14 -0.94
CA SER A 205 3.78 19.06 -0.72
C SER A 205 4.14 19.29 0.74
N VAL A 206 3.59 20.33 1.35
CA VAL A 206 3.85 20.69 2.76
C VAL A 206 3.41 19.58 3.71
N CYS A 207 2.18 19.07 3.55
CA CYS A 207 1.68 17.98 4.39
C CYS A 207 2.49 16.69 4.21
N THR A 208 2.84 16.34 2.96
CA THR A 208 3.64 15.14 2.67
C THR A 208 5.06 15.29 3.22
N SER A 209 5.68 16.46 3.07
CA SER A 209 7.00 16.75 3.63
C SER A 209 7.04 16.51 5.15
N ALA A 210 6.09 17.06 5.89
CA ALA A 210 6.02 16.90 7.34
C ALA A 210 5.84 15.43 7.77
N VAL A 211 5.03 14.64 7.03
CA VAL A 211 4.91 13.19 7.25
C VAL A 211 6.25 12.50 7.02
N VAL A 212 6.91 12.81 5.91
CA VAL A 212 8.21 12.21 5.54
C VAL A 212 9.27 12.54 6.59
N GLU A 213 9.38 13.79 7.04
CA GLU A 213 10.32 14.19 8.09
C GLU A 213 10.15 13.37 9.37
N GLU A 214 8.90 13.20 9.84
CA GLU A 214 8.63 12.39 11.04
C GLU A 214 8.96 10.91 10.83
N LEU A 215 8.76 10.36 9.63
CA LEU A 215 9.11 8.97 9.30
C LEU A 215 10.63 8.78 9.22
N LEU A 216 11.37 9.69 8.55
CA LEU A 216 12.81 9.65 8.44
C LEU A 216 13.49 9.82 9.81
N ALA A 217 12.94 10.65 10.69
CA ALA A 217 13.44 10.80 12.07
C ALA A 217 13.34 9.50 12.88
N GLN A 218 12.49 8.54 12.45
CA GLN A 218 12.37 7.20 13.02
C GLN A 218 13.23 6.17 12.28
N SER A 219 14.08 6.58 11.33
CA SER A 219 14.93 5.71 10.50
C SER A 219 14.13 4.66 9.72
N LEU A 220 12.99 5.06 9.18
CA LEU A 220 12.13 4.18 8.38
C LEU A 220 12.42 4.33 6.89
N ASP A 221 12.30 3.24 6.12
CA ASP A 221 12.19 3.29 4.68
C ASP A 221 10.84 3.91 4.30
N VAL A 222 10.87 4.99 3.53
CA VAL A 222 9.65 5.73 3.18
C VAL A 222 9.25 5.44 1.75
N VAL A 223 8.03 4.93 1.59
CA VAL A 223 7.44 4.62 0.28
C VAL A 223 6.04 5.18 0.14
N LEU A 224 5.54 5.29 -1.09
CA LEU A 224 4.16 5.62 -1.39
C LEU A 224 3.70 4.96 -2.69
N ASN A 225 2.38 4.97 -2.91
CA ASN A 225 1.78 4.58 -4.19
C ASN A 225 1.09 5.78 -4.83
N VAL A 226 1.17 5.85 -6.15
CA VAL A 226 0.43 6.83 -6.95
C VAL A 226 -0.07 6.18 -8.24
N GLY A 227 -1.31 6.47 -8.64
CA GLY A 227 -1.81 6.03 -9.94
C GLY A 227 -0.93 6.57 -11.09
N GLN A 228 -0.55 5.72 -12.03
CA GLN A 228 0.30 6.11 -13.16
C GLN A 228 -0.29 7.28 -13.95
N THR A 229 -1.60 7.38 -14.02
CA THR A 229 -2.32 8.47 -14.69
C THR A 229 -2.39 9.75 -13.86
N ASN A 230 -2.06 9.72 -12.58
CA ASN A 230 -2.06 10.88 -11.69
C ASN A 230 -0.71 11.61 -11.70
N GLY A 231 -0.30 12.08 -12.90
CA GLY A 231 0.96 12.80 -13.07
C GLY A 231 1.08 14.09 -12.24
N ARG A 232 -0.05 14.66 -11.78
CA ARG A 232 -0.02 15.82 -10.89
C ARG A 232 0.49 15.44 -9.48
N ALA A 233 0.00 14.35 -8.94
CA ALA A 233 0.47 13.86 -7.64
C ALA A 233 1.91 13.33 -7.74
N ALA A 234 2.25 12.58 -8.81
CA ALA A 234 3.61 12.10 -9.03
C ALA A 234 4.63 13.24 -8.99
N LYS A 235 4.36 14.37 -9.67
CA LYS A 235 5.21 15.56 -9.63
C LYS A 235 5.38 16.18 -8.24
N VAL A 236 4.38 16.07 -7.37
CA VAL A 236 4.51 16.51 -5.96
C VAL A 236 5.56 15.66 -5.26
N TYR A 237 5.49 14.35 -5.42
CA TYR A 237 6.41 13.40 -4.78
C TYR A 237 7.83 13.46 -5.36
N GLU A 238 7.95 13.59 -6.69
CA GLU A 238 9.26 13.80 -7.34
C GLU A 238 10.00 15.03 -6.81
N ARG A 239 9.29 16.14 -6.56
CA ARG A 239 9.88 17.37 -5.99
C ARG A 239 10.35 17.20 -4.55
N LEU A 240 9.78 16.24 -3.80
CA LEU A 240 10.20 15.88 -2.46
C LEU A 240 11.36 14.86 -2.45
N GLY A 241 11.82 14.40 -3.63
CA GLY A 241 12.93 13.47 -3.78
C GLY A 241 12.49 12.01 -4.02
N PHE A 242 11.20 11.73 -4.12
CA PHE A 242 10.75 10.37 -4.46
C PHE A 242 11.03 10.04 -5.91
N HIS A 243 11.42 8.81 -6.16
CA HIS A 243 11.57 8.25 -7.50
C HIS A 243 10.75 6.97 -7.68
N VAL A 244 10.42 6.63 -8.93
CA VAL A 244 9.68 5.40 -9.24
C VAL A 244 10.59 4.20 -9.03
N TYR A 245 10.15 3.26 -8.19
CA TYR A 245 10.80 1.98 -7.98
C TYR A 245 10.31 0.93 -8.98
N CYS A 246 8.99 0.67 -8.98
CA CYS A 246 8.37 -0.27 -9.91
C CYS A 246 6.91 0.09 -10.21
N PRO A 247 6.39 -0.26 -11.39
CA PRO A 247 4.95 -0.33 -11.61
C PRO A 247 4.38 -1.60 -11.00
N PHE A 248 3.13 -1.53 -10.55
CA PHE A 248 2.32 -2.69 -10.19
C PHE A 248 0.86 -2.44 -10.57
N VAL A 249 0.06 -3.49 -10.54
CA VAL A 249 -1.36 -3.41 -10.94
C VAL A 249 -2.22 -3.58 -9.69
N GLU A 250 -3.14 -2.64 -9.48
CA GLU A 250 -4.29 -2.83 -8.61
C GLU A 250 -5.51 -3.17 -9.45
N ALA A 251 -6.25 -4.21 -9.07
CA ALA A 251 -7.45 -4.63 -9.79
C ALA A 251 -8.49 -5.20 -8.83
N PHE A 252 -9.76 -4.91 -9.08
CA PHE A 252 -10.85 -5.65 -8.45
C PHE A 252 -11.19 -6.87 -9.28
N GLY A 253 -11.23 -8.04 -8.66
CA GLY A 253 -11.53 -9.31 -9.31
C GLY A 253 -12.69 -10.05 -8.66
N VAL A 254 -13.49 -10.70 -9.52
CA VAL A 254 -14.52 -11.65 -9.13
C VAL A 254 -14.11 -13.03 -9.65
N ARG A 255 -14.12 -14.03 -8.77
CA ARG A 255 -13.72 -15.39 -9.13
C ARG A 255 -14.60 -15.92 -10.26
N ARG A 256 -13.98 -16.56 -11.24
CA ARG A 256 -14.70 -17.24 -12.32
C ARG A 256 -15.28 -18.53 -11.77
N GLU A 257 -16.50 -18.86 -12.21
CA GLU A 257 -17.06 -20.20 -11.98
C GLU A 257 -16.18 -21.22 -12.72
N SER A 258 -15.89 -22.33 -12.05
CA SER A 258 -15.20 -23.46 -12.71
C SER A 258 -16.15 -24.02 -13.76
N VAL A 259 -15.73 -24.04 -15.02
CA VAL A 259 -16.46 -24.66 -16.13
C VAL A 259 -16.35 -26.17 -16.02
#